data_1a8f4596e4762f5166b0ef569daa01c2
#
_entry.id   1a8f4596e4762f5166b0ef569daa01c2
#
_cell.length_a   1.000
_cell.length_b   1.000
_cell.length_c   1.000
_cell.angle_alpha   90.00
_cell.angle_beta   90.00
_cell.angle_gamma   90.00
#
_symmetry.space_group_name_H-M   'P 1'
#
loop_
_entity.id
_entity.type
_entity.pdbx_description
1 polymer ?
#
loop_
_entity_poly.entity_id
_entity_poly.type
_entity_poly.pdbx_seq_one_letter_code
_entity_poly.pdbx_strand_id
1 'polypeptide(L)'
;MHEISIVVFTLLVQMSVGMSLAFTVGREQLTAYQGKVFLFAICAVACIGLTLSLTHLGYVWNAPFAITHFMTSWLSREILLTSAFLGCFGLSFLIYVFKNTLVMPLILAGATFGIADVYAMSHIYTAASVAIWQSWATYAGFFGVALTGFCLSAIFISLTTKKEVQVLPIVLLAFGLTIRIFAQFDMLSGLDAEVESLGVLFPIRSEESFREFIPLTYLAWGGYALSVSGLMVMAKAKKASVSIAVILSVGIVTAELILRTGFYSF
;
A
#
# COMPACT_ATOMS: atom_id res chain seq x y z
N MET A 1 18.38 -9.71 4.11
CA MET A 1 18.33 -8.27 3.76
C MET A 1 17.58 -8.00 2.44
N HIS A 2 17.56 -8.95 1.48
CA HIS A 2 16.83 -8.76 0.21
C HIS A 2 15.32 -8.62 0.39
N GLU A 3 14.71 -9.35 1.31
CA GLU A 3 13.27 -9.31 1.57
C GLU A 3 12.77 -7.95 2.07
N ILE A 4 13.55 -7.27 2.93
CA ILE A 4 13.16 -5.95 3.48
C ILE A 4 12.98 -4.91 2.37
N SER A 5 13.81 -4.95 1.33
CA SER A 5 13.70 -4.00 0.20
C SER A 5 12.39 -4.16 -0.55
N ILE A 6 11.94 -5.40 -0.79
CA ILE A 6 10.67 -5.70 -1.45
C ILE A 6 9.48 -5.31 -0.55
N VAL A 7 9.56 -5.63 0.74
CA VAL A 7 8.56 -5.27 1.76
C VAL A 7 8.33 -3.75 1.74
N VAL A 8 9.39 -2.97 1.86
CA VAL A 8 9.30 -1.51 1.92
C VAL A 8 8.87 -0.91 0.58
N PHE A 9 9.40 -1.44 -0.53
CA PHE A 9 9.00 -1.01 -1.88
C PHE A 9 7.49 -1.16 -2.09
N THR A 10 6.96 -2.37 -1.92
CA THR A 10 5.55 -2.64 -2.16
C THR A 10 4.65 -1.84 -1.21
N LEU A 11 5.04 -1.68 0.05
CA LEU A 11 4.31 -0.87 1.03
C LEU A 11 4.25 0.60 0.58
N LEU A 12 5.38 1.21 0.27
CA LEU A 12 5.46 2.64 -0.06
C LEU A 12 4.75 2.97 -1.37
N VAL A 13 4.91 2.15 -2.41
CA VAL A 13 4.25 2.41 -3.70
C VAL A 13 2.73 2.28 -3.54
N GLN A 14 2.22 1.24 -2.88
CA GLN A 14 0.79 1.08 -2.64
C GLN A 14 0.21 2.21 -1.78
N MET A 15 0.92 2.64 -0.73
CA MET A 15 0.51 3.81 0.04
C MET A 15 0.49 5.07 -0.81
N SER A 16 1.49 5.28 -1.67
CA SER A 16 1.53 6.42 -2.59
C SER A 16 0.35 6.40 -3.58
N VAL A 17 -0.04 5.22 -4.09
CA VAL A 17 -1.26 5.07 -4.90
C VAL A 17 -2.49 5.48 -4.09
N GLY A 18 -2.63 5.03 -2.85
CA GLY A 18 -3.71 5.47 -1.96
C GLY A 18 -3.72 6.98 -1.73
N MET A 19 -2.54 7.57 -1.45
CA MET A 19 -2.39 9.03 -1.33
C MET A 19 -2.86 9.76 -2.60
N SER A 20 -2.52 9.24 -3.77
CA SER A 20 -2.91 9.82 -5.06
C SER A 20 -4.42 9.83 -5.28
N LEU A 21 -5.11 8.77 -4.87
CA LEU A 21 -6.57 8.69 -4.90
C LEU A 21 -7.21 9.69 -3.93
N ALA A 22 -6.67 9.83 -2.71
CA ALA A 22 -7.14 10.81 -1.74
C ALA A 22 -6.94 12.25 -2.25
N PHE A 23 -5.80 12.52 -2.90
CA PHE A 23 -5.56 13.81 -3.56
C PHE A 23 -6.57 14.06 -4.67
N THR A 24 -6.81 13.08 -5.53
CA THR A 24 -7.75 13.20 -6.66
C THR A 24 -9.15 13.59 -6.19
N VAL A 25 -9.61 13.03 -5.07
CA VAL A 25 -10.93 13.31 -4.50
C VAL A 25 -10.94 14.62 -3.68
N GLY A 26 -9.88 14.84 -2.90
CA GLY A 26 -9.83 15.94 -1.92
C GLY A 26 -9.20 17.25 -2.42
N ARG A 27 -8.67 17.30 -3.66
CA ARG A 27 -7.87 18.41 -4.20
C ARG A 27 -8.53 19.78 -4.11
N GLU A 28 -9.86 19.84 -4.28
CA GLU A 28 -10.61 21.10 -4.24
C GLU A 28 -10.66 21.74 -2.85
N GLN A 29 -10.36 20.96 -1.82
CA GLN A 29 -10.30 21.43 -0.44
C GLN A 29 -8.93 22.00 -0.09
N LEU A 30 -7.90 21.75 -0.92
CA LEU A 30 -6.52 22.13 -0.67
C LEU A 30 -6.21 23.51 -1.28
N THR A 31 -5.45 24.32 -0.54
CA THR A 31 -4.82 25.51 -1.12
C THR A 31 -3.76 25.10 -2.15
N ALA A 32 -3.38 26.02 -3.03
CA ALA A 32 -2.34 25.76 -4.04
C ALA A 32 -1.02 25.25 -3.41
N TYR A 33 -0.62 25.81 -2.29
CA TYR A 33 0.57 25.38 -1.56
C TYR A 33 0.41 23.95 -1.01
N GLN A 34 -0.69 23.65 -0.33
CA GLN A 34 -0.99 22.32 0.18
C GLN A 34 -1.05 21.28 -0.93
N GLY A 35 -1.67 21.62 -2.06
CA GLY A 35 -1.72 20.74 -3.23
C GLY A 35 -0.34 20.39 -3.79
N LYS A 36 0.56 21.38 -3.86
CA LYS A 36 1.96 21.15 -4.29
C LYS A 36 2.72 20.25 -3.32
N VAL A 37 2.59 20.49 -2.02
CA VAL A 37 3.21 19.65 -0.98
C VAL A 37 2.69 18.22 -1.05
N PHE A 38 1.39 18.07 -1.28
CA PHE A 38 0.77 16.74 -1.36
C PHE A 38 1.23 15.95 -2.59
N LEU A 39 1.28 16.60 -3.77
CA LEU A 39 1.82 16.00 -4.99
C LEU A 39 3.30 15.64 -4.85
N PHE A 40 4.08 16.52 -4.22
CA PHE A 40 5.48 16.20 -3.88
C PHE A 40 5.58 14.97 -2.98
N ALA A 41 4.75 14.87 -1.94
CA ALA A 41 4.76 13.73 -1.03
C ALA A 41 4.39 12.41 -1.74
N ILE A 42 3.40 12.42 -2.64
CA ILE A 42 3.05 11.25 -3.48
C ILE A 42 4.28 10.78 -4.26
N CYS A 43 4.92 11.70 -5.00
CA CYS A 43 6.09 11.37 -5.80
C CYS A 43 7.27 10.91 -4.94
N ALA A 44 7.54 11.60 -3.81
CA ALA A 44 8.65 11.28 -2.94
C ALA A 44 8.51 9.87 -2.33
N VAL A 45 7.33 9.54 -1.80
CA VAL A 45 7.06 8.21 -1.21
C VAL A 45 7.22 7.11 -2.26
N ALA A 46 6.67 7.27 -3.46
CA ALA A 46 6.83 6.29 -4.52
C ALA A 46 8.28 6.19 -5.03
N CYS A 47 8.99 7.32 -5.18
CA CYS A 47 10.40 7.31 -5.58
C CYS A 47 11.30 6.62 -4.55
N ILE A 48 11.07 6.85 -3.25
CA ILE A 48 11.80 6.15 -2.18
C ILE A 48 11.56 4.65 -2.30
N GLY A 49 10.30 4.22 -2.44
CA GLY A 49 9.96 2.81 -2.63
C GLY A 49 10.69 2.21 -3.84
N LEU A 50 10.57 2.87 -5.01
CA LEU A 50 11.21 2.40 -6.23
C LEU A 50 12.76 2.36 -6.13
N THR A 51 13.37 3.35 -5.49
CA THR A 51 14.82 3.36 -5.27
C THR A 51 15.27 2.18 -4.41
N LEU A 52 14.50 1.87 -3.37
CA LEU A 52 14.77 0.70 -2.53
C LEU A 52 14.59 -0.61 -3.30
N SER A 53 13.65 -0.68 -4.25
CA SER A 53 13.49 -1.86 -5.09
C SER A 53 14.73 -2.13 -5.96
N LEU A 54 15.47 -1.10 -6.37
CA LEU A 54 16.69 -1.28 -7.15
C LEU A 54 17.81 -1.97 -6.36
N THR A 55 17.79 -1.89 -5.02
CA THR A 55 18.86 -2.47 -4.17
C THR A 55 18.86 -4.01 -4.15
N HIS A 56 17.76 -4.65 -4.53
CA HIS A 56 17.69 -6.12 -4.61
C HIS A 56 17.90 -6.66 -6.04
N LEU A 57 18.01 -5.78 -7.05
CA LEU A 57 18.36 -6.19 -8.40
C LEU A 57 19.87 -6.49 -8.49
N GLY A 58 20.20 -7.71 -8.93
CA GLY A 58 21.61 -8.09 -9.15
C GLY A 58 22.33 -7.24 -10.19
N TYR A 59 21.59 -6.77 -11.21
CA TYR A 59 22.10 -5.91 -12.31
C TYR A 59 21.12 -4.77 -12.57
N VAL A 60 21.28 -3.66 -11.86
CA VAL A 60 20.40 -2.47 -11.96
C VAL A 60 20.32 -1.92 -13.38
N TRP A 61 21.42 -1.99 -14.16
CA TRP A 61 21.47 -1.53 -15.54
C TRP A 61 20.58 -2.32 -16.52
N ASN A 62 20.14 -3.50 -16.12
CA ASN A 62 19.21 -4.32 -16.91
C ASN A 62 17.74 -3.99 -16.61
N ALA A 63 17.43 -3.17 -15.59
CA ALA A 63 16.07 -2.80 -15.22
C ALA A 63 15.25 -2.21 -16.40
N PRO A 64 15.79 -1.33 -17.28
CA PRO A 64 15.04 -0.83 -18.43
C PRO A 64 14.64 -1.93 -19.43
N PHE A 65 15.43 -3.00 -19.53
CA PHE A 65 15.14 -4.12 -20.46
C PHE A 65 14.01 -5.03 -19.92
N ALA A 66 13.71 -4.97 -18.62
CA ALA A 66 12.60 -5.72 -18.07
C ALA A 66 11.25 -5.32 -18.70
N ILE A 67 11.11 -4.08 -19.19
CA ILE A 67 9.88 -3.57 -19.84
C ILE A 67 9.61 -4.29 -21.18
N THR A 68 10.61 -4.86 -21.85
CA THR A 68 10.44 -5.50 -23.16
C THR A 68 9.49 -6.70 -23.17
N HIS A 69 9.29 -7.33 -22.00
CA HIS A 69 8.43 -8.50 -21.83
C HIS A 69 7.04 -8.17 -21.24
N PHE A 70 6.56 -6.91 -21.39
CA PHE A 70 5.31 -6.47 -20.75
C PHE A 70 4.06 -7.27 -21.19
N MET A 71 4.08 -7.89 -22.36
CA MET A 71 2.98 -8.74 -22.83
C MET A 71 2.87 -10.06 -22.07
N THR A 72 3.97 -10.60 -21.57
CA THR A 72 4.06 -11.95 -21.00
C THR A 72 4.42 -11.97 -19.50
N SER A 73 5.07 -10.93 -18.99
CA SER A 73 5.56 -10.86 -17.60
C SER A 73 4.78 -9.84 -16.78
N TRP A 74 4.25 -10.27 -15.65
CA TRP A 74 3.59 -9.38 -14.69
C TRP A 74 4.57 -8.42 -14.02
N LEU A 75 5.80 -8.84 -13.77
CA LEU A 75 6.86 -7.97 -13.27
C LEU A 75 7.17 -6.83 -14.25
N SER A 76 7.18 -7.11 -15.55
CA SER A 76 7.37 -6.07 -16.58
C SER A 76 6.20 -5.08 -16.61
N ARG A 77 4.97 -5.57 -16.37
CA ARG A 77 3.77 -4.71 -16.27
C ARG A 77 3.83 -3.82 -15.05
N GLU A 78 4.24 -4.35 -13.88
CA GLU A 78 4.47 -3.58 -12.66
C GLU A 78 5.45 -2.43 -12.92
N ILE A 79 6.63 -2.71 -13.49
CA ILE A 79 7.64 -1.68 -13.78
C ILE A 79 7.08 -0.59 -14.70
N LEU A 80 6.34 -0.99 -15.74
CA LEU A 80 5.72 -0.05 -16.69
C LEU A 80 4.65 0.81 -16.00
N LEU A 81 3.78 0.19 -15.20
CA LEU A 81 2.66 0.86 -14.53
C LEU A 81 3.15 1.80 -13.42
N THR A 82 4.12 1.37 -12.60
CA THR A 82 4.76 2.23 -11.59
C THR A 82 5.44 3.43 -12.25
N SER A 83 6.13 3.21 -13.38
CA SER A 83 6.79 4.29 -14.14
C SER A 83 5.77 5.26 -14.73
N ALA A 84 4.66 4.76 -15.27
CA ALA A 84 3.58 5.59 -15.81
C ALA A 84 2.87 6.38 -14.70
N PHE A 85 2.61 5.76 -13.55
CA PHE A 85 2.08 6.40 -12.35
C PHE A 85 2.96 7.58 -11.91
N LEU A 86 4.26 7.32 -11.70
CA LEU A 86 5.22 8.35 -11.31
C LEU A 86 5.40 9.42 -12.39
N GLY A 87 5.41 9.05 -13.67
CA GLY A 87 5.50 9.99 -14.78
C GLY A 87 4.31 10.96 -14.80
N CYS A 88 3.09 10.46 -14.65
CA CYS A 88 1.88 11.28 -14.61
C CYS A 88 1.85 12.22 -13.41
N PHE A 89 2.12 11.72 -12.19
CA PHE A 89 2.12 12.55 -10.99
C PHE A 89 3.31 13.49 -10.93
N GLY A 90 4.50 13.06 -11.35
CA GLY A 90 5.69 13.90 -11.44
C GLY A 90 5.52 15.05 -12.43
N LEU A 91 4.97 14.79 -13.63
CA LEU A 91 4.67 15.82 -14.61
C LEU A 91 3.58 16.78 -14.10
N SER A 92 2.52 16.24 -13.44
CA SER A 92 1.48 17.06 -12.81
C SER A 92 2.06 17.96 -11.72
N PHE A 93 2.98 17.44 -10.90
CA PHE A 93 3.68 18.21 -9.87
C PHE A 93 4.50 19.35 -10.48
N LEU A 94 5.33 19.08 -11.49
CA LEU A 94 6.15 20.08 -12.17
C LEU A 94 5.28 21.18 -12.80
N ILE A 95 4.24 20.81 -13.54
CA ILE A 95 3.31 21.78 -14.13
C ILE A 95 2.65 22.63 -13.03
N TYR A 96 2.24 22.01 -11.93
CA TYR A 96 1.59 22.73 -10.84
C TYR A 96 2.54 23.68 -10.11
N VAL A 97 3.82 23.31 -9.96
CA VAL A 97 4.83 24.18 -9.36
C VAL A 97 5.09 25.41 -10.24
N PHE A 98 5.32 25.21 -11.55
CA PHE A 98 5.73 26.28 -12.45
C PHE A 98 4.58 27.12 -13.02
N LYS A 99 3.41 26.49 -13.25
CA LYS A 99 2.27 27.14 -13.92
C LYS A 99 1.05 27.35 -13.01
N ASN A 100 1.09 26.88 -11.75
CA ASN A 100 -0.06 26.88 -10.83
C ASN A 100 -1.35 26.24 -11.41
N THR A 101 -1.21 25.33 -12.38
CA THR A 101 -2.34 24.68 -13.07
C THR A 101 -2.30 23.19 -12.83
N LEU A 102 -3.40 22.62 -12.33
CA LEU A 102 -3.58 21.18 -12.23
C LEU A 102 -4.08 20.60 -13.55
N VAL A 103 -3.37 19.61 -14.08
CA VAL A 103 -3.75 18.92 -15.32
C VAL A 103 -4.53 17.66 -14.96
N MET A 104 -5.86 17.77 -14.89
CA MET A 104 -6.75 16.67 -14.47
C MET A 104 -6.58 15.38 -15.26
N PRO A 105 -6.43 15.40 -16.61
CA PRO A 105 -6.18 14.16 -17.36
C PRO A 105 -4.94 13.40 -16.89
N LEU A 106 -3.86 14.10 -16.52
CA LEU A 106 -2.65 13.43 -15.97
C LEU A 106 -2.91 12.82 -14.59
N ILE A 107 -3.64 13.54 -13.73
CA ILE A 107 -3.99 13.04 -12.38
C ILE A 107 -4.86 11.78 -12.48
N LEU A 108 -5.88 11.81 -13.34
CA LEU A 108 -6.76 10.66 -13.54
C LEU A 108 -6.04 9.48 -14.19
N ALA A 109 -5.23 9.72 -15.23
CA ALA A 109 -4.41 8.69 -15.84
C ALA A 109 -3.43 8.08 -14.83
N GLY A 110 -2.72 8.91 -14.05
CA GLY A 110 -1.82 8.44 -13.00
C GLY A 110 -2.54 7.61 -11.94
N ALA A 111 -3.70 8.05 -11.46
CA ALA A 111 -4.51 7.28 -10.51
C ALA A 111 -4.93 5.91 -11.08
N THR A 112 -5.31 5.87 -12.35
CA THR A 112 -5.67 4.61 -13.06
C THR A 112 -4.46 3.70 -13.17
N PHE A 113 -3.29 4.22 -13.59
CA PHE A 113 -2.05 3.44 -13.63
C PHE A 113 -1.66 2.92 -12.25
N GLY A 114 -1.82 3.72 -11.19
CA GLY A 114 -1.55 3.29 -9.83
C GLY A 114 -2.45 2.14 -9.37
N ILE A 115 -3.75 2.17 -9.64
CA ILE A 115 -4.67 1.06 -9.34
C ILE A 115 -4.27 -0.20 -10.11
N ALA A 116 -3.95 -0.05 -11.41
CA ALA A 116 -3.51 -1.15 -12.25
C ALA A 116 -2.17 -1.73 -11.76
N ASP A 117 -1.28 -0.90 -11.22
CA ASP A 117 -0.01 -1.29 -10.64
C ASP A 117 -0.21 -2.14 -9.37
N VAL A 118 -1.08 -1.72 -8.45
CA VAL A 118 -1.43 -2.53 -7.26
C VAL A 118 -2.00 -3.89 -7.67
N TYR A 119 -2.80 -3.94 -8.73
CA TYR A 119 -3.29 -5.21 -9.28
C TYR A 119 -2.14 -6.06 -9.84
N ALA A 120 -1.25 -5.48 -10.65
CA ALA A 120 -0.11 -6.18 -11.22
C ALA A 120 0.81 -6.73 -10.13
N MET A 121 1.15 -5.93 -9.10
CA MET A 121 1.89 -6.35 -7.93
C MET A 121 1.24 -7.57 -7.24
N SER A 122 -0.06 -7.52 -6.96
CA SER A 122 -0.75 -8.64 -6.32
C SER A 122 -0.76 -9.88 -7.19
N HIS A 123 -0.89 -9.72 -8.51
CA HIS A 123 -0.95 -10.84 -9.45
C HIS A 123 0.40 -11.54 -9.64
N ILE A 124 1.53 -10.86 -9.47
CA ILE A 124 2.86 -11.48 -9.46
C ILE A 124 2.90 -12.60 -8.42
N TYR A 125 2.37 -12.36 -7.22
CA TYR A 125 2.39 -13.33 -6.12
C TYR A 125 1.32 -14.41 -6.28
N THR A 126 0.12 -14.08 -6.74
CA THR A 126 -0.92 -15.10 -6.98
C THR A 126 -0.59 -16.01 -8.16
N ALA A 127 0.27 -15.58 -9.08
CA ALA A 127 0.79 -16.40 -10.18
C ALA A 127 2.08 -17.15 -9.82
N ALA A 128 2.65 -16.92 -8.64
CA ALA A 128 3.83 -17.63 -8.16
C ALA A 128 3.50 -19.05 -7.72
N SER A 129 4.51 -19.92 -7.61
CA SER A 129 4.35 -21.32 -7.20
C SER A 129 4.18 -21.50 -5.69
N VAL A 130 4.11 -20.43 -4.91
CA VAL A 130 3.92 -20.48 -3.45
C VAL A 130 2.42 -20.52 -3.15
N ALA A 131 1.93 -21.66 -2.68
CA ALA A 131 0.50 -21.92 -2.50
C ALA A 131 -0.22 -20.87 -1.63
N ILE A 132 0.41 -20.43 -0.54
CA ILE A 132 -0.15 -19.43 0.39
C ILE A 132 -0.43 -18.08 -0.28
N TRP A 133 0.32 -17.73 -1.33
CA TRP A 133 0.11 -16.49 -2.07
C TRP A 133 -1.02 -16.59 -3.10
N GLN A 134 -1.40 -17.81 -3.51
CA GLN A 134 -2.42 -18.07 -4.54
C GLN A 134 -3.85 -17.91 -4.02
N SER A 135 -4.08 -16.98 -3.11
CA SER A 135 -5.40 -16.74 -2.53
C SER A 135 -5.86 -15.30 -2.74
N TRP A 136 -7.17 -15.06 -2.58
CA TRP A 136 -7.72 -13.71 -2.61
C TRP A 136 -7.20 -12.82 -1.48
N ALA A 137 -6.65 -13.42 -0.41
CA ALA A 137 -6.00 -12.70 0.69
C ALA A 137 -4.82 -11.84 0.21
N THR A 138 -4.11 -12.27 -0.82
CA THR A 138 -3.05 -11.50 -1.46
C THR A 138 -3.59 -10.20 -2.03
N TYR A 139 -4.67 -10.26 -2.82
CA TYR A 139 -5.32 -9.04 -3.32
C TYR A 139 -5.85 -8.16 -2.18
N ALA A 140 -6.52 -8.76 -1.20
CA ALA A 140 -7.03 -8.03 -0.04
C ALA A 140 -5.91 -7.32 0.74
N GLY A 141 -4.75 -7.96 0.87
CA GLY A 141 -3.55 -7.38 1.49
C GLY A 141 -3.01 -6.17 0.71
N PHE A 142 -2.84 -6.32 -0.60
CA PHE A 142 -2.25 -5.29 -1.46
C PHE A 142 -3.18 -4.06 -1.60
N PHE A 143 -4.43 -4.28 -1.96
CA PHE A 143 -5.42 -3.20 -2.03
C PHE A 143 -5.73 -2.60 -0.65
N GLY A 144 -5.63 -3.40 0.42
CA GLY A 144 -5.78 -2.93 1.79
C GLY A 144 -4.73 -1.88 2.18
N VAL A 145 -3.47 -2.04 1.77
CA VAL A 145 -2.42 -1.03 1.98
C VAL A 145 -2.72 0.25 1.20
N ALA A 146 -3.16 0.14 -0.06
CA ALA A 146 -3.56 1.31 -0.84
C ALA A 146 -4.77 2.02 -0.19
N LEU A 147 -5.75 1.28 0.31
CA LEU A 147 -6.88 1.84 1.08
C LEU A 147 -6.40 2.54 2.36
N THR A 148 -5.43 1.97 3.06
CA THR A 148 -4.80 2.60 4.23
C THR A 148 -4.17 3.94 3.86
N GLY A 149 -3.38 3.99 2.80
CA GLY A 149 -2.77 5.22 2.27
C GLY A 149 -3.83 6.27 1.90
N PHE A 150 -4.92 5.85 1.24
CA PHE A 150 -6.05 6.72 0.93
C PHE A 150 -6.69 7.31 2.19
N CYS A 151 -7.05 6.46 3.16
CA CYS A 151 -7.78 6.88 4.35
C CYS A 151 -6.94 7.80 5.24
N LEU A 152 -5.67 7.46 5.49
CA LEU A 152 -4.77 8.32 6.26
C LEU A 152 -4.60 9.68 5.59
N SER A 153 -4.42 9.71 4.27
CA SER A 153 -4.32 10.95 3.51
C SER A 153 -5.60 11.79 3.58
N ALA A 154 -6.77 11.15 3.46
CA ALA A 154 -8.05 11.84 3.60
C ALA A 154 -8.25 12.43 5.01
N ILE A 155 -7.79 11.72 6.06
CA ILE A 155 -7.79 12.24 7.43
C ILE A 155 -6.89 13.47 7.53
N PHE A 156 -5.67 13.42 6.97
CA PHE A 156 -4.76 14.58 6.99
C PHE A 156 -5.28 15.76 6.17
N ILE A 157 -5.89 15.53 5.00
CA ILE A 157 -6.55 16.57 4.23
C ILE A 157 -7.65 17.23 5.07
N SER A 158 -8.49 16.46 5.73
CA SER A 158 -9.57 17.00 6.54
C SER A 158 -9.07 17.76 7.78
N LEU A 159 -8.00 17.29 8.41
CA LEU A 159 -7.37 17.97 9.54
C LEU A 159 -6.75 19.32 9.14
N THR A 160 -6.12 19.38 7.98
CA THR A 160 -5.45 20.60 7.52
C THR A 160 -6.41 21.64 6.96
N THR A 161 -7.54 21.21 6.39
CA THR A 161 -8.53 22.09 5.73
C THR A 161 -9.70 22.44 6.64
N LYS A 162 -10.33 21.43 7.24
CA LYS A 162 -11.54 21.60 8.05
C LYS A 162 -11.26 21.65 9.56
N LYS A 163 -10.03 21.37 9.98
CA LYS A 163 -9.61 21.21 11.38
C LYS A 163 -10.44 20.16 12.14
N GLU A 164 -10.98 19.18 11.41
CA GLU A 164 -11.79 18.08 11.94
C GLU A 164 -11.29 16.75 11.37
N VAL A 165 -11.47 15.68 12.13
CA VAL A 165 -11.26 14.31 11.64
C VAL A 165 -12.58 13.79 11.08
N GLN A 166 -12.61 13.46 9.79
CA GLN A 166 -13.81 12.88 9.17
C GLN A 166 -13.96 11.41 9.56
N VAL A 167 -15.20 10.99 9.83
CA VAL A 167 -15.53 9.62 10.26
C VAL A 167 -15.42 8.62 9.10
N LEU A 168 -15.80 8.99 7.89
CA LEU A 168 -15.87 8.08 6.75
C LEU A 168 -14.53 7.37 6.45
N PRO A 169 -13.37 8.05 6.37
CA PRO A 169 -12.09 7.37 6.17
C PRO A 169 -11.76 6.37 7.28
N ILE A 170 -12.17 6.65 8.53
CA ILE A 170 -11.93 5.75 9.67
C ILE A 170 -12.80 4.49 9.56
N VAL A 171 -14.05 4.64 9.13
CA VAL A 171 -14.95 3.50 8.89
C VAL A 171 -14.41 2.63 7.75
N LEU A 172 -13.89 3.26 6.68
CA LEU A 172 -13.25 2.54 5.58
C LEU A 172 -11.98 1.79 6.02
N LEU A 173 -11.16 2.39 6.91
CA LEU A 173 -10.02 1.70 7.53
C LEU A 173 -10.47 0.47 8.33
N ALA A 174 -11.49 0.62 9.18
CA ALA A 174 -12.02 -0.48 9.97
C ALA A 174 -12.60 -1.60 9.07
N PHE A 175 -13.30 -1.23 8.03
CA PHE A 175 -13.86 -2.18 7.04
C PHE A 175 -12.75 -2.92 6.29
N GLY A 176 -11.74 -2.21 5.79
CA GLY A 176 -10.58 -2.80 5.13
C GLY A 176 -9.82 -3.76 6.04
N LEU A 177 -9.63 -3.38 7.31
CA LEU A 177 -9.04 -4.25 8.33
C LEU A 177 -9.84 -5.54 8.51
N THR A 178 -11.15 -5.43 8.62
CA THR A 178 -12.05 -6.60 8.79
C THR A 178 -11.93 -7.56 7.61
N ILE A 179 -12.00 -7.05 6.38
CA ILE A 179 -11.84 -7.88 5.17
C ILE A 179 -10.52 -8.62 5.17
N ARG A 180 -9.43 -7.96 5.53
CA ARG A 180 -8.08 -8.56 5.53
C ARG A 180 -7.92 -9.63 6.61
N ILE A 181 -8.53 -9.42 7.79
CA ILE A 181 -8.55 -10.44 8.84
C ILE A 181 -9.29 -11.69 8.34
N PHE A 182 -10.49 -11.52 7.74
CA PHE A 182 -11.22 -12.65 7.17
C PHE A 182 -10.44 -13.36 6.06
N ALA A 183 -9.83 -12.60 5.16
CA ALA A 183 -9.02 -13.14 4.09
C ALA A 183 -7.83 -13.96 4.62
N GLN A 184 -7.21 -13.51 5.68
CA GLN A 184 -6.09 -14.22 6.29
C GLN A 184 -6.53 -15.51 6.99
N PHE A 185 -7.70 -15.53 7.65
CA PHE A 185 -8.25 -16.76 8.21
C PHE A 185 -8.61 -17.77 7.12
N ASP A 186 -9.20 -17.33 6.01
CA ASP A 186 -9.49 -18.18 4.86
C ASP A 186 -8.22 -18.81 4.27
N MET A 187 -7.19 -17.99 4.09
CA MET A 187 -5.88 -18.42 3.63
C MET A 187 -5.27 -19.49 4.55
N LEU A 188 -5.33 -19.29 5.88
CA LEU A 188 -4.79 -20.22 6.86
C LEU A 188 -5.53 -21.55 6.87
N SER A 189 -6.86 -21.52 6.77
CA SER A 189 -7.68 -22.76 6.71
C SER A 189 -7.42 -23.56 5.44
N GLY A 190 -7.04 -22.90 4.33
CA GLY A 190 -6.65 -23.54 3.08
C GLY A 190 -5.32 -24.28 3.17
N LEU A 191 -4.36 -23.76 3.92
CA LEU A 191 -3.04 -24.37 4.08
C LEU A 191 -3.09 -25.75 4.73
N ASP A 192 -3.86 -25.90 5.80
CA ASP A 192 -3.99 -27.18 6.50
C ASP A 192 -4.59 -28.27 5.58
N ALA A 193 -5.50 -27.89 4.68
CA ALA A 193 -6.12 -28.80 3.74
C ALA A 193 -5.21 -29.21 2.57
N GLU A 194 -4.35 -28.33 2.09
CA GLU A 194 -3.41 -28.62 0.99
C GLU A 194 -2.23 -29.49 1.43
N VAL A 195 -1.71 -29.30 2.64
CA VAL A 195 -0.63 -30.13 3.19
C VAL A 195 -1.05 -31.59 3.31
N GLU A 196 -2.31 -31.87 3.64
CA GLU A 196 -2.85 -33.24 3.68
C GLU A 196 -3.05 -33.87 2.29
N SER A 197 -3.34 -33.05 1.24
CA SER A 197 -3.76 -33.59 -0.06
C SER A 197 -2.62 -33.87 -1.04
N LEU A 198 -1.51 -33.16 -0.98
CA LEU A 198 -0.49 -33.17 -2.04
C LEU A 198 0.65 -34.18 -1.82
N GLY A 199 0.84 -34.75 -0.62
CA GLY A 199 1.91 -35.70 -0.34
C GLY A 199 3.32 -35.24 -0.75
N VAL A 200 3.44 -34.03 -1.26
CA VAL A 200 4.66 -33.35 -1.70
C VAL A 200 5.02 -32.35 -0.62
N LEU A 201 5.97 -32.69 0.18
CA LEU A 201 6.62 -31.78 1.13
C LEU A 201 7.31 -30.68 0.31
N PHE A 202 6.63 -29.55 0.08
CA PHE A 202 7.32 -28.27 -0.10
C PHE A 202 8.22 -28.10 1.13
N PRO A 203 9.39 -27.47 0.97
CA PRO A 203 10.33 -27.39 2.07
C PRO A 203 9.62 -26.83 3.31
N ILE A 204 9.60 -27.61 4.36
CA ILE A 204 8.98 -27.43 5.69
C ILE A 204 9.23 -26.01 6.26
N ARG A 205 10.21 -25.29 5.74
CA ARG A 205 10.60 -23.94 6.17
C ARG A 205 9.52 -22.86 6.01
N SER A 206 8.67 -22.93 5.00
CA SER A 206 7.67 -21.86 4.78
C SER A 206 6.58 -21.89 5.84
N GLU A 207 6.09 -23.06 6.21
CA GLU A 207 5.05 -23.23 7.23
C GLU A 207 5.59 -22.90 8.64
N GLU A 208 6.77 -23.39 8.99
CA GLU A 208 7.41 -23.07 10.27
C GLU A 208 7.69 -21.57 10.42
N SER A 209 8.23 -20.92 9.39
CA SER A 209 8.49 -19.48 9.41
C SER A 209 7.20 -18.70 9.59
N PHE A 210 6.10 -19.10 8.94
CA PHE A 210 4.81 -18.44 9.10
C PHE A 210 4.23 -18.62 10.51
N ARG A 211 4.32 -19.82 11.09
CA ARG A 211 3.86 -20.08 12.46
C ARG A 211 4.59 -19.20 13.48
N GLU A 212 5.87 -18.93 13.28
CA GLU A 212 6.63 -17.99 14.10
C GLU A 212 6.12 -16.55 13.98
N PHE A 213 5.60 -16.15 12.81
CA PHE A 213 5.03 -14.81 12.58
C PHE A 213 3.60 -14.62 13.08
N ILE A 214 2.85 -15.69 13.39
CA ILE A 214 1.47 -15.60 13.86
C ILE A 214 1.29 -14.68 15.07
N PRO A 215 2.10 -14.78 16.16
CA PRO A 215 1.94 -13.90 17.32
C PRO A 215 2.16 -12.43 16.96
N LEU A 216 3.14 -12.15 16.09
CA LEU A 216 3.44 -10.79 15.62
C LEU A 216 2.32 -10.24 14.74
N THR A 217 1.70 -11.09 13.95
CA THR A 217 0.51 -10.76 13.15
C THR A 217 -0.67 -10.35 14.03
N TYR A 218 -0.96 -11.10 15.09
CA TYR A 218 -2.02 -10.71 16.04
C TYR A 218 -1.71 -9.40 16.76
N LEU A 219 -0.44 -9.17 17.13
CA LEU A 219 -0.01 -7.91 17.71
C LEU A 219 -0.22 -6.75 16.72
N ALA A 220 0.12 -6.94 15.45
CA ALA A 220 -0.09 -5.95 14.40
C ALA A 220 -1.59 -5.64 14.19
N TRP A 221 -2.45 -6.65 14.14
CA TRP A 221 -3.90 -6.46 14.07
C TRP A 221 -4.45 -5.69 15.27
N GLY A 222 -4.00 -6.03 16.49
CA GLY A 222 -4.36 -5.33 17.72
C GLY A 222 -3.92 -3.87 17.71
N GLY A 223 -2.69 -3.58 17.34
CA GLY A 223 -2.14 -2.23 17.21
C GLY A 223 -2.85 -1.39 16.15
N TYR A 224 -3.19 -2.01 15.00
CA TYR A 224 -3.98 -1.36 13.96
C TYR A 224 -5.38 -1.01 14.48
N ALA A 225 -6.11 -1.96 15.08
CA ALA A 225 -7.44 -1.75 15.61
C ALA A 225 -7.46 -0.68 16.73
N LEU A 226 -6.46 -0.68 17.62
CA LEU A 226 -6.29 0.33 18.66
C LEU A 226 -6.10 1.73 18.04
N SER A 227 -5.28 1.85 17.02
CA SER A 227 -5.02 3.12 16.33
C SER A 227 -6.27 3.65 15.61
N VAL A 228 -7.02 2.77 14.93
CA VAL A 228 -8.29 3.12 14.28
C VAL A 228 -9.33 3.56 15.33
N SER A 229 -9.39 2.87 16.48
CA SER A 229 -10.27 3.24 17.59
C SER A 229 -9.90 4.62 18.16
N GLY A 230 -8.61 4.91 18.31
CA GLY A 230 -8.11 6.21 18.73
C GLY A 230 -8.52 7.34 17.78
N LEU A 231 -8.41 7.12 16.46
CA LEU A 231 -8.87 8.07 15.44
C LEU A 231 -10.40 8.28 15.53
N MET A 232 -11.16 7.22 15.78
CA MET A 232 -12.62 7.31 15.95
C MET A 232 -13.00 8.12 17.19
N VAL A 233 -12.29 7.94 18.31
CA VAL A 233 -12.49 8.75 19.53
C VAL A 233 -12.19 10.23 19.25
N MET A 234 -11.10 10.53 18.53
CA MET A 234 -10.78 11.89 18.11
C MET A 234 -11.90 12.52 17.27
N ALA A 235 -12.41 11.79 16.28
CA ALA A 235 -13.47 12.27 15.40
C ALA A 235 -14.75 12.57 16.19
N LYS A 236 -15.18 11.66 17.08
CA LYS A 236 -16.36 11.84 17.94
C LYS A 236 -16.20 12.98 18.93
N ALA A 237 -15.03 13.14 19.52
CA ALA A 237 -14.74 14.21 20.47
C ALA A 237 -14.58 15.58 19.81
N LYS A 238 -14.59 15.65 18.46
CA LYS A 238 -14.31 16.87 17.66
C LYS A 238 -13.00 17.56 18.06
N LYS A 239 -12.04 16.78 18.56
CA LYS A 239 -10.71 17.26 18.96
C LYS A 239 -9.73 16.99 17.84
N ALA A 240 -9.36 18.04 17.10
CA ALA A 240 -8.37 17.98 16.05
C ALA A 240 -6.97 18.18 16.64
N SER A 241 -6.25 17.08 16.90
CA SER A 241 -4.83 17.11 17.26
C SER A 241 -4.01 16.44 16.18
N VAL A 242 -3.23 17.23 15.44
CA VAL A 242 -2.35 16.72 14.40
C VAL A 242 -1.32 15.75 14.98
N SER A 243 -0.74 16.05 16.13
CA SER A 243 0.26 15.20 16.78
C SER A 243 -0.29 13.82 17.14
N ILE A 244 -1.51 13.76 17.70
CA ILE A 244 -2.16 12.48 18.03
C ILE A 244 -2.49 11.71 16.74
N ALA A 245 -3.00 12.38 15.73
CA ALA A 245 -3.28 11.74 14.44
C ALA A 245 -2.01 11.16 13.80
N VAL A 246 -0.88 11.88 13.87
CA VAL A 246 0.43 11.38 13.41
C VAL A 246 0.84 10.12 14.17
N ILE A 247 0.79 10.14 15.50
CA ILE A 247 1.16 8.97 16.33
C ILE A 247 0.30 7.75 15.98
N LEU A 248 -1.02 7.92 15.85
CA LEU A 248 -1.94 6.84 15.50
C LEU A 248 -1.68 6.34 14.06
N SER A 249 -1.38 7.25 13.12
CA SER A 249 -1.02 6.87 11.75
C SER A 249 0.29 6.10 11.67
N VAL A 250 1.30 6.48 12.47
CA VAL A 250 2.56 5.73 12.59
C VAL A 250 2.28 4.33 13.13
N GLY A 251 1.39 4.18 14.12
CA GLY A 251 0.95 2.88 14.63
C GLY A 251 0.34 1.99 13.52
N ILE A 252 -0.52 2.56 12.68
CA ILE A 252 -1.12 1.87 11.53
C ILE A 252 -0.05 1.46 10.50
N VAL A 253 0.84 2.38 10.12
CA VAL A 253 1.91 2.09 9.15
C VAL A 253 2.88 1.03 9.68
N THR A 254 3.20 1.06 10.98
CA THR A 254 4.03 0.02 11.62
C THR A 254 3.34 -1.34 11.57
N ALA A 255 2.04 -1.39 11.85
CA ALA A 255 1.26 -2.63 11.72
C ALA A 255 1.26 -3.15 10.28
N GLU A 256 1.10 -2.26 9.28
CA GLU A 256 1.19 -2.63 7.86
C GLU A 256 2.56 -3.21 7.50
N LEU A 257 3.63 -2.61 8.02
CA LEU A 257 4.99 -3.10 7.79
C LEU A 257 5.18 -4.51 8.37
N ILE A 258 4.70 -4.75 9.58
CA ILE A 258 4.75 -6.07 10.23
C ILE A 258 3.97 -7.12 9.41
N LEU A 259 2.73 -6.81 9.04
CA LEU A 259 1.89 -7.70 8.24
C LEU A 259 2.52 -8.01 6.88
N ARG A 260 3.14 -7.01 6.26
CA ARG A 260 3.83 -7.19 4.98
C ARG A 260 5.09 -8.04 5.14
N THR A 261 5.85 -7.88 6.24
CA THR A 261 7.01 -8.74 6.53
C THR A 261 6.58 -10.19 6.70
N GLY A 262 5.48 -10.46 7.40
CA GLY A 262 4.90 -11.79 7.51
C GLY A 262 4.49 -12.39 6.17
N PHE A 263 3.96 -11.59 5.23
CA PHE A 263 3.63 -12.04 3.87
C PHE A 263 4.85 -12.52 3.06
N TYR A 264 6.02 -11.92 3.28
CA TYR A 264 7.27 -12.25 2.57
C TYR A 264 8.17 -13.22 3.32
N SER A 265 7.76 -13.75 4.47
CA SER A 265 8.56 -14.68 5.28
C SER A 265 8.52 -16.15 4.78
N PHE A 266 7.83 -16.43 3.69
CA PHE A 266 7.65 -17.74 3.06
C PHE A 266 8.77 -18.13 2.11
#